data_462a60f44f9a38ff06f78c2f6ff4b169
#
_entry.id   462a60f44f9a38ff06f78c2f6ff4b169
#
_cell.length_a   1.000
_cell.length_b   1.000
_cell.length_c   1.000
_cell.angle_alpha   90.00
_cell.angle_beta   90.00
_cell.angle_gamma   90.00
#
_symmetry.space_group_name_H-M   'P 1'
#
loop_
_entity.id
_entity.type
_entity.pdbx_description
1 polymer ?
#
loop_
_entity_poly.entity_id
_entity_poly.type
_entity_poly.pdbx_seq_one_letter_code
_entity_poly.pdbx_strand_id
1 'polypeptide(L)'
;MGIDVVYNKAQIIERCLQRVYEEYEGNPDNLANFTKQDSIILNIQRSCEAAIDLAMYLIAELKLGLPQNSRDAFTMLHNKGIIDDRLAQAMQAMVGFRNIAVHDYQAVNLDIVRAVIEKHLADLQEFVKAILAYYKA
;
A
#
# COMPACT_ATOMS: atom_id res chain seq x y z
N MET A 1 -22.74 1.44 3.10
CA MET A 1 -21.85 2.49 2.51
C MET A 1 -20.38 2.19 2.78
N GLY A 2 -19.97 2.07 4.05
CA GLY A 2 -18.56 1.88 4.38
C GLY A 2 -17.91 0.68 3.73
N ILE A 3 -18.59 -0.45 3.72
CA ILE A 3 -18.06 -1.69 3.13
C ILE A 3 -17.83 -1.57 1.61
N ASP A 4 -18.65 -0.81 0.92
CA ASP A 4 -18.49 -0.61 -0.52
C ASP A 4 -17.20 0.14 -0.86
N VAL A 5 -16.86 1.15 -0.06
CA VAL A 5 -15.60 1.88 -0.22
C VAL A 5 -14.41 0.94 0.05
N VAL A 6 -14.51 0.11 1.08
CA VAL A 6 -13.47 -0.87 1.42
C VAL A 6 -13.26 -1.84 0.27
N TYR A 7 -14.32 -2.43 -0.27
CA TYR A 7 -14.21 -3.36 -1.41
C TYR A 7 -13.65 -2.68 -2.65
N ASN A 8 -14.06 -1.43 -2.93
CA ASN A 8 -13.56 -0.67 -4.07
C ASN A 8 -12.04 -0.48 -3.97
N LYS A 9 -11.54 -0.02 -2.82
CA LYS A 9 -10.12 0.19 -2.61
C LYS A 9 -9.34 -1.12 -2.59
N ALA A 10 -9.93 -2.17 -2.04
CA ALA A 10 -9.34 -3.51 -2.05
C ALA A 10 -9.14 -4.01 -3.49
N GLN A 11 -10.12 -3.80 -4.37
CA GLN A 11 -10.01 -4.18 -5.77
C GLN A 11 -8.93 -3.39 -6.51
N ILE A 12 -8.79 -2.10 -6.22
CA ILE A 12 -7.72 -1.28 -6.81
C ILE A 12 -6.36 -1.86 -6.41
N ILE A 13 -6.18 -2.15 -5.12
CA ILE A 13 -4.92 -2.74 -4.63
C ILE A 13 -4.66 -4.07 -5.35
N GLU A 14 -5.63 -4.97 -5.37
CA GLU A 14 -5.46 -6.29 -5.99
C GLU A 14 -5.09 -6.20 -7.47
N ARG A 15 -5.74 -5.32 -8.23
CA ARG A 15 -5.42 -5.12 -9.64
C ARG A 15 -4.02 -4.57 -9.83
N CYS A 16 -3.61 -3.61 -9.00
CA CYS A 16 -2.26 -3.05 -9.08
C CYS A 16 -1.21 -4.11 -8.76
N LEU A 17 -1.43 -4.92 -7.72
CA LEU A 17 -0.51 -6.01 -7.36
C LEU A 17 -0.43 -7.05 -8.46
N GLN A 18 -1.56 -7.40 -9.07
CA GLN A 18 -1.60 -8.34 -10.19
C GLN A 18 -0.75 -7.84 -11.36
N ARG A 19 -0.83 -6.55 -11.68
CA ARG A 19 0.01 -5.95 -12.74
C ARG A 19 1.49 -6.00 -12.40
N VAL A 20 1.83 -5.76 -11.13
CA VAL A 20 3.24 -5.89 -10.71
C VAL A 20 3.75 -7.29 -10.95
N TYR A 21 3.01 -8.32 -10.54
CA TYR A 21 3.42 -9.71 -10.72
C TYR A 21 3.50 -10.10 -12.20
N GLU A 22 2.56 -9.64 -13.02
CA GLU A 22 2.57 -9.89 -14.46
C GLU A 22 3.83 -9.30 -15.13
N GLU A 23 4.21 -8.08 -14.77
CA GLU A 23 5.38 -7.42 -15.36
C GLU A 23 6.70 -7.97 -14.81
N TYR A 24 6.72 -8.33 -13.53
CA TYR A 24 7.94 -8.84 -12.88
C TYR A 24 8.25 -10.30 -13.27
N GLU A 25 7.24 -11.12 -13.35
CA GLU A 25 7.33 -12.55 -13.70
C GLU A 25 8.33 -13.34 -12.83
N GLY A 26 8.52 -12.92 -11.57
CA GLY A 26 9.47 -13.55 -10.66
C GLY A 26 10.94 -13.39 -11.08
N ASN A 27 11.23 -12.51 -12.03
CA ASN A 27 12.57 -12.31 -12.57
C ASN A 27 13.07 -10.88 -12.35
N PRO A 28 14.07 -10.68 -11.45
CA PRO A 28 14.60 -9.34 -11.18
C PRO A 28 15.17 -8.63 -12.42
N ASP A 29 15.60 -9.37 -13.43
CA ASP A 29 16.13 -8.79 -14.67
C ASP A 29 15.08 -7.96 -15.40
N ASN A 30 13.79 -8.20 -15.17
CA ASN A 30 12.72 -7.41 -15.75
C ASN A 30 12.73 -5.96 -15.24
N LEU A 31 13.34 -5.70 -14.09
CA LEU A 31 13.49 -4.33 -13.59
C LEU A 31 14.47 -3.49 -14.41
N ALA A 32 15.32 -4.11 -15.22
CA ALA A 32 16.21 -3.39 -16.14
C ALA A 32 15.49 -2.94 -17.43
N ASN A 33 14.32 -3.48 -17.72
CA ASN A 33 13.49 -3.02 -18.84
C ASN A 33 12.70 -1.79 -18.40
N PHE A 34 12.93 -0.65 -19.03
CA PHE A 34 12.34 0.63 -18.61
C PHE A 34 10.82 0.61 -18.62
N THR A 35 10.20 0.00 -19.61
CA THR A 35 8.73 -0.08 -19.69
C THR A 35 8.16 -0.89 -18.53
N LYS A 36 8.74 -2.03 -18.26
CA LYS A 36 8.34 -2.88 -17.12
C LYS A 36 8.61 -2.20 -15.79
N GLN A 37 9.78 -1.57 -15.66
CA GLN A 37 10.17 -0.82 -14.48
C GLN A 37 9.14 0.27 -14.16
N ASP A 38 8.78 1.07 -15.15
CA ASP A 38 7.82 2.16 -14.97
C ASP A 38 6.44 1.63 -14.59
N SER A 39 5.98 0.57 -15.24
CA SER A 39 4.71 -0.06 -14.92
C SER A 39 4.69 -0.60 -13.49
N ILE A 40 5.76 -1.29 -13.08
CA ILE A 40 5.89 -1.87 -11.74
C ILE A 40 5.84 -0.77 -10.68
N ILE A 41 6.69 0.25 -10.82
CA ILE A 41 6.77 1.34 -9.83
C ILE A 41 5.44 2.09 -9.75
N LEU A 42 4.82 2.39 -10.88
CA LEU A 42 3.53 3.09 -10.92
C LEU A 42 2.44 2.27 -10.21
N ASN A 43 2.40 0.95 -10.43
CA ASN A 43 1.37 0.11 -9.81
C ASN A 43 1.61 -0.07 -8.31
N ILE A 44 2.86 -0.15 -7.86
CA ILE A 44 3.16 -0.13 -6.43
C ILE A 44 2.71 1.20 -5.82
N GLN A 45 3.02 2.32 -6.47
CA GLN A 45 2.59 3.65 -6.03
C GLN A 45 1.08 3.73 -5.88
N ARG A 46 0.33 3.28 -6.89
CA ARG A 46 -1.14 3.30 -6.88
C ARG A 46 -1.73 2.43 -5.78
N SER A 47 -1.13 1.26 -5.53
CA SER A 47 -1.59 0.40 -4.44
C SER A 47 -1.36 1.04 -3.07
N CYS A 48 -0.23 1.72 -2.89
CA CYS A 48 0.04 2.47 -1.67
C CYS A 48 -0.96 3.61 -1.48
N GLU A 49 -1.27 4.34 -2.55
CA GLU A 49 -2.23 5.44 -2.50
C GLU A 49 -3.63 4.95 -2.14
N ALA A 50 -4.05 3.82 -2.70
CA ALA A 50 -5.33 3.22 -2.35
C ALA A 50 -5.37 2.78 -0.87
N ALA A 51 -4.27 2.25 -0.36
CA ALA A 51 -4.18 1.87 1.05
C ALA A 51 -4.23 3.10 1.97
N ILE A 52 -3.57 4.19 1.60
CA ILE A 52 -3.62 5.45 2.34
C ILE A 52 -5.06 5.99 2.34
N ASP A 53 -5.71 6.01 1.18
CA ASP A 53 -7.10 6.46 1.05
C ASP A 53 -8.02 5.64 1.95
N LEU A 54 -7.82 4.33 1.98
CA LEU A 54 -8.60 3.43 2.81
C LEU A 54 -8.39 3.72 4.30
N ALA A 55 -7.14 3.96 4.71
CA ALA A 55 -6.84 4.31 6.09
C ALA A 55 -7.50 5.63 6.49
N MET A 56 -7.39 6.66 5.63
CA MET A 56 -8.01 7.96 5.86
C MET A 56 -9.54 7.86 5.95
N TYR A 57 -10.13 7.06 5.07
CA TYR A 57 -11.58 6.83 5.09
C TYR A 57 -12.04 6.23 6.42
N LEU A 58 -11.33 5.21 6.89
CA LEU A 58 -11.66 4.57 8.17
C LEU A 58 -11.56 5.51 9.35
N ILE A 59 -10.51 6.32 9.39
CA ILE A 59 -10.29 7.29 10.45
C ILE A 59 -11.45 8.29 10.51
N ALA A 60 -11.89 8.77 9.35
CA ALA A 60 -13.03 9.68 9.26
C ALA A 60 -14.32 8.99 9.66
N GLU A 61 -14.58 7.79 9.16
CA GLU A 61 -15.77 7.00 9.45
C GLU A 61 -15.90 6.70 10.94
N LEU A 62 -14.80 6.32 11.58
CA LEU A 62 -14.77 5.95 12.99
C LEU A 62 -14.53 7.16 13.92
N LYS A 63 -14.38 8.34 13.35
CA LYS A 63 -14.18 9.59 14.10
C LYS A 63 -12.99 9.52 15.05
N LEU A 64 -11.86 9.01 14.54
CA LEU A 64 -10.65 8.81 15.35
C LEU A 64 -9.78 10.07 15.48
N GLY A 65 -10.13 11.13 14.77
CA GLY A 65 -9.37 12.37 14.79
C GLY A 65 -8.87 12.77 13.40
N LEU A 66 -7.91 13.69 13.36
CA LEU A 66 -7.32 14.18 12.11
C LEU A 66 -5.88 13.71 12.01
N PRO A 67 -5.54 12.80 11.07
CA PRO A 67 -4.15 12.45 10.84
C PRO A 67 -3.40 13.67 10.28
N GLN A 68 -2.19 13.87 10.76
CA GLN A 68 -1.37 15.01 10.32
C GLN A 68 -0.65 14.72 8.99
N ASN A 69 -0.52 13.45 8.66
CA ASN A 69 0.09 12.99 7.41
C ASN A 69 -0.32 11.54 7.15
N SER A 70 0.11 10.98 6.03
CA SER A 70 -0.27 9.61 5.66
C SER A 70 0.28 8.56 6.62
N ARG A 71 1.49 8.76 7.15
CA ARG A 71 2.07 7.82 8.13
C ARG A 71 1.27 7.80 9.43
N ASP A 72 0.84 8.97 9.88
CA ASP A 72 0.05 9.11 11.10
C ASP A 72 -1.25 8.32 11.04
N ALA A 73 -1.85 8.22 9.86
CA ALA A 73 -3.07 7.44 9.67
C ALA A 73 -2.88 5.99 10.13
N PHE A 74 -1.76 5.37 9.79
CA PHE A 74 -1.50 3.98 10.19
C PHE A 74 -1.22 3.85 11.70
N THR A 75 -0.57 4.85 12.30
CA THR A 75 -0.43 4.92 13.75
C THR A 75 -1.79 4.95 14.44
N MET A 76 -2.71 5.77 13.94
CA MET A 76 -4.05 5.89 14.50
C MET A 76 -4.83 4.59 14.39
N LEU A 77 -4.73 3.87 13.27
CA LEU A 77 -5.37 2.57 13.11
C LEU A 77 -4.78 1.54 14.07
N HIS A 78 -3.47 1.57 14.29
CA HIS A 78 -2.81 0.70 15.28
C HIS A 78 -3.30 1.00 16.69
N ASN A 79 -3.38 2.27 17.06
CA ASN A 79 -3.83 2.69 18.39
C ASN A 79 -5.28 2.25 18.65
N LYS A 80 -6.10 2.17 17.61
CA LYS A 80 -7.47 1.65 17.71
C LYS A 80 -7.53 0.13 17.77
N GLY A 81 -6.44 -0.57 17.48
CA GLY A 81 -6.39 -2.04 17.48
C GLY A 81 -6.86 -2.67 16.17
N ILE A 82 -6.98 -1.91 15.09
CA ILE A 82 -7.42 -2.42 13.79
C ILE A 82 -6.29 -3.16 13.09
N ILE A 83 -5.05 -2.67 13.23
CA ILE A 83 -3.84 -3.33 12.71
C ILE A 83 -2.82 -3.45 13.85
N ASP A 84 -1.92 -4.43 13.73
CA ASP A 84 -0.84 -4.59 14.71
C ASP A 84 0.33 -3.65 14.42
N ASP A 85 1.28 -3.57 15.36
CA ASP A 85 2.43 -2.69 15.25
C ASP A 85 3.30 -3.01 14.03
N ARG A 86 3.54 -4.30 13.77
CA ARG A 86 4.34 -4.73 12.62
C ARG A 86 3.73 -4.24 11.31
N LEU A 87 2.43 -4.41 11.15
CA LEU A 87 1.74 -4.00 9.92
C LEU A 87 1.72 -2.47 9.80
N ALA A 88 1.52 -1.74 10.90
CA ALA A 88 1.57 -0.28 10.90
C ALA A 88 2.93 0.22 10.42
N GLN A 89 4.03 -0.36 10.92
CA GLN A 89 5.37 0.02 10.50
C GLN A 89 5.62 -0.32 9.03
N ALA A 90 5.16 -1.49 8.58
CA ALA A 90 5.28 -1.89 7.17
C ALA A 90 4.56 -0.91 6.25
N MET A 91 3.34 -0.51 6.61
CA MET A 91 2.57 0.44 5.82
C MET A 91 3.20 1.83 5.83
N GLN A 92 3.79 2.25 6.93
CA GLN A 92 4.52 3.52 7.00
C GLN A 92 5.75 3.51 6.08
N ALA A 93 6.45 2.39 5.98
CA ALA A 93 7.56 2.23 5.03
C ALA A 93 7.07 2.33 3.58
N MET A 94 5.89 1.78 3.28
CA MET A 94 5.30 1.89 1.95
C MET A 94 4.92 3.33 1.61
N VAL A 95 4.48 4.13 2.60
CA VAL A 95 4.26 5.57 2.40
C VAL A 95 5.57 6.25 1.98
N GLY A 96 6.68 5.90 2.64
CA GLY A 96 8.00 6.42 2.27
C GLY A 96 8.36 6.11 0.83
N PHE A 97 8.16 4.88 0.41
CA PHE A 97 8.37 4.47 -0.98
C PHE A 97 7.50 5.30 -1.95
N ARG A 98 6.20 5.42 -1.67
CA ARG A 98 5.27 6.20 -2.49
C ARG A 98 5.74 7.64 -2.63
N ASN A 99 6.19 8.26 -1.55
CA ASN A 99 6.63 9.65 -1.58
C ASN A 99 7.85 9.83 -2.50
N ILE A 100 8.82 8.92 -2.46
CA ILE A 100 9.98 8.96 -3.34
C ILE A 100 9.54 8.76 -4.80
N ALA A 101 8.67 7.81 -5.07
CA ALA A 101 8.19 7.52 -6.41
C ALA A 101 7.46 8.71 -7.04
N VAL A 102 6.69 9.46 -6.25
CA VAL A 102 5.91 10.61 -6.72
C VAL A 102 6.79 11.85 -6.86
N HIS A 103 7.64 12.13 -5.87
CA HIS A 103 8.33 13.42 -5.78
C HIS A 103 9.75 13.40 -6.34
N ASP A 104 10.37 12.22 -6.41
CA ASP A 104 11.74 12.07 -6.90
C ASP A 104 11.93 10.69 -7.52
N TYR A 105 11.25 10.47 -8.65
CA TYR A 105 11.24 9.17 -9.32
C TYR A 105 12.65 8.64 -9.60
N GLN A 106 13.59 9.53 -9.96
CA GLN A 106 14.96 9.13 -10.29
C GLN A 106 15.74 8.63 -9.07
N ALA A 107 15.29 8.96 -7.87
CA ALA A 107 15.90 8.46 -6.63
C ALA A 107 15.39 7.08 -6.23
N VAL A 108 14.44 6.49 -6.97
CA VAL A 108 13.93 5.14 -6.67
C VAL A 108 15.04 4.13 -6.87
N ASN A 109 15.34 3.40 -5.80
CA ASN A 109 16.37 2.36 -5.80
C ASN A 109 15.76 1.03 -6.23
N LEU A 110 16.30 0.42 -7.30
CA LEU A 110 15.75 -0.82 -7.84
C LEU A 110 15.90 -2.02 -6.90
N ASP A 111 16.91 -2.03 -6.03
CA ASP A 111 17.06 -3.07 -5.01
C ASP A 111 15.91 -2.98 -3.99
N ILE A 112 15.47 -1.77 -3.68
CA ILE A 112 14.31 -1.54 -2.81
C ILE A 112 13.05 -2.00 -3.53
N VAL A 113 12.88 -1.68 -4.81
CA VAL A 113 11.73 -2.13 -5.61
C VAL A 113 11.64 -3.66 -5.58
N ARG A 114 12.77 -4.34 -5.81
CA ARG A 114 12.84 -5.80 -5.74
C ARG A 114 12.40 -6.31 -4.36
N ALA A 115 12.91 -5.73 -3.30
CA ALA A 115 12.54 -6.12 -1.94
C ALA A 115 11.04 -5.89 -1.67
N VAL A 116 10.48 -4.79 -2.16
CA VAL A 116 9.05 -4.52 -2.06
C VAL A 116 8.25 -5.62 -2.75
N ILE A 117 8.61 -5.96 -3.99
CA ILE A 117 7.88 -6.99 -4.74
C ILE A 117 7.96 -8.34 -4.02
N GLU A 118 9.14 -8.74 -3.59
CA GLU A 118 9.38 -10.09 -3.09
C GLU A 118 8.98 -10.27 -1.63
N LYS A 119 8.91 -9.19 -0.84
CA LYS A 119 8.71 -9.29 0.61
C LYS A 119 7.56 -8.44 1.15
N HIS A 120 7.18 -7.35 0.48
CA HIS A 120 6.31 -6.34 1.09
C HIS A 120 4.96 -6.13 0.38
N LEU A 121 4.76 -6.68 -0.82
CA LEU A 121 3.43 -6.62 -1.43
C LEU A 121 2.42 -7.42 -0.59
N ALA A 122 2.86 -8.47 0.08
CA ALA A 122 2.04 -9.23 1.01
C ALA A 122 1.52 -8.36 2.16
N ASP A 123 2.26 -7.33 2.58
CA ASP A 123 1.82 -6.41 3.63
C ASP A 123 0.58 -5.61 3.21
N LEU A 124 0.50 -5.21 1.93
CA LEU A 124 -0.69 -4.56 1.40
C LEU A 124 -1.90 -5.49 1.43
N GLN A 125 -1.70 -6.76 1.09
CA GLN A 125 -2.76 -7.76 1.15
C GLN A 125 -3.21 -8.02 2.59
N GLU A 126 -2.28 -8.09 3.54
CA GLU A 126 -2.59 -8.22 4.96
C GLU A 126 -3.37 -7.02 5.48
N PHE A 127 -3.02 -5.81 5.03
CA PHE A 127 -3.74 -4.60 5.41
C PHE A 127 -5.20 -4.69 4.97
N VAL A 128 -5.44 -5.06 3.72
CA VAL A 128 -6.81 -5.23 3.20
C VAL A 128 -7.57 -6.27 4.03
N LYS A 129 -6.93 -7.40 4.34
CA LYS A 129 -7.56 -8.46 5.16
C LYS A 129 -7.91 -7.96 6.56
N ALA A 130 -7.03 -7.19 7.18
CA ALA A 130 -7.28 -6.64 8.52
C ALA A 130 -8.48 -5.69 8.51
N ILE A 131 -8.59 -4.84 7.49
CA ILE A 131 -9.69 -3.91 7.36
C ILE A 131 -11.01 -4.67 7.13
N LEU A 132 -11.02 -5.65 6.23
CA LEU A 132 -12.20 -6.47 5.97
C LEU A 132 -12.63 -7.25 7.22
N ALA A 133 -11.68 -7.80 7.97
CA ALA A 133 -11.96 -8.50 9.21
C ALA A 133 -12.62 -7.57 10.24
N TYR A 134 -12.16 -6.33 10.33
CA TYR A 134 -12.74 -5.34 11.22
C TYR A 134 -14.22 -5.09 10.88
N TYR A 135 -14.54 -4.96 9.58
CA TYR A 135 -15.91 -4.71 9.15
C TYR A 135 -16.84 -5.92 9.31
N LYS A 136 -16.29 -7.13 9.36
CA LYS A 136 -17.07 -8.36 9.55
C LYS A 136 -17.27 -8.73 11.01
N ALA A 137 -16.48 -8.14 11.89
CA ALA A 137 -16.55 -8.44 13.34
C ALA A 137 -17.75 -7.69 14.08
#